data_c51eea86288188792fbf547e4cfc5b99
#
_entry.id   c51eea86288188792fbf547e4cfc5b99
#
_cell.length_a   1.000
_cell.length_b   1.000
_cell.length_c   1.000
_cell.angle_alpha   90.00
_cell.angle_beta   90.00
_cell.angle_gamma   90.00
#
_symmetry.space_group_name_H-M   'P 1'
#
loop_
_entity.id
_entity.type
_entity.pdbx_description
1 polymer ?
#
loop_
_entity_poly.entity_id
_entity_poly.type
_entity_poly.pdbx_seq_one_letter_code
_entity_poly.pdbx_strand_id
1 'polypeptide(L)'
;MIHTGANPQNIPKTDVVAVIPARFASTRLPGKALIEIAGKPMVCWVAERALAAHNVGRVIVATDNQEIFAVVRSAGYEVVLTRDDHASGTDRIAEVAAKLAGAEIIVNVQGDEPLISPETIERAVDAMIEELACAGESLPNSKGAGIVTAWEPIDSVADVLNPALVKIVVDESGRAIYFSRSPVPYPRDAVVSHGTIEAALRNEPALLRQFRKHTGLYVYRRDVLLEFTRWPPSKLERIEGLEQLRALERGVEIKAIEATTPSTGVDTYEDLEKVRRLVQEEKLQASGVRVRVEVS
;
A
#
# COMPACT_ATOMS: atom_id res chain seq x y z
N MET A 1 -19.14 12.55 -37.36
CA MET A 1 -19.06 13.01 -35.95
C MET A 1 -17.80 12.42 -35.37
N ILE A 2 -16.81 13.26 -35.11
CA ILE A 2 -15.47 12.86 -34.67
C ILE A 2 -15.56 12.70 -33.15
N HIS A 3 -15.46 11.47 -32.65
CA HIS A 3 -15.25 11.22 -31.24
C HIS A 3 -13.83 11.70 -30.87
N THR A 4 -13.74 12.85 -30.25
CA THR A 4 -12.53 13.26 -29.53
C THR A 4 -12.53 12.53 -28.19
N GLY A 5 -11.99 11.31 -28.18
CA GLY A 5 -11.66 10.63 -26.94
C GLY A 5 -10.65 11.50 -26.18
N ALA A 6 -11.00 11.90 -24.98
CA ALA A 6 -10.05 12.50 -24.06
C ALA A 6 -8.91 11.51 -23.86
N ASN A 7 -7.70 11.96 -24.17
CA ASN A 7 -6.48 11.15 -24.03
C ASN A 7 -6.18 11.08 -22.52
N PRO A 8 -6.23 9.89 -21.87
CA PRO A 8 -5.97 9.76 -20.42
C PRO A 8 -4.52 10.09 -20.04
N GLN A 9 -3.66 10.42 -20.99
CA GLN A 9 -2.23 10.67 -20.80
C GLN A 9 -1.88 12.09 -20.34
N ASN A 10 -2.81 12.90 -19.86
CA ASN A 10 -2.55 14.33 -19.67
C ASN A 10 -2.69 14.84 -18.22
N ILE A 11 -2.55 13.98 -17.19
CA ILE A 11 -2.26 14.50 -15.85
C ILE A 11 -0.75 14.74 -15.78
N PRO A 12 -0.31 16.00 -15.58
CA PRO A 12 1.10 16.29 -15.45
C PRO A 12 1.72 15.46 -14.31
N LYS A 13 2.87 14.87 -14.55
CA LYS A 13 3.63 14.10 -13.55
C LYS A 13 3.79 14.87 -12.21
N THR A 14 3.80 16.18 -12.26
CA THR A 14 3.92 17.10 -11.11
C THR A 14 2.71 17.06 -10.17
N ASP A 15 1.57 16.56 -10.62
CA ASP A 15 0.33 16.52 -9.85
C ASP A 15 0.18 15.23 -9.04
N VAL A 16 1.13 14.29 -9.18
CA VAL A 16 1.22 13.05 -8.40
C VAL A 16 2.34 13.17 -7.38
N VAL A 17 1.99 13.15 -6.10
CA VAL A 17 2.94 13.28 -4.99
C VAL A 17 2.86 12.05 -4.08
N ALA A 18 3.99 11.35 -3.91
CA ALA A 18 4.10 10.30 -2.90
C ALA A 18 4.49 10.92 -1.55
N VAL A 19 3.79 10.52 -0.50
CA VAL A 19 4.07 10.91 0.88
C VAL A 19 4.31 9.64 1.70
N ILE A 20 5.46 9.59 2.37
CA ILE A 20 5.91 8.46 3.19
C ILE A 20 5.82 8.87 4.65
N PRO A 21 4.85 8.37 5.42
CA PRO A 21 4.77 8.65 6.84
C PRO A 21 5.85 7.88 7.59
N ALA A 22 6.65 8.55 8.38
CA ALA A 22 7.72 7.96 9.20
C ALA A 22 7.61 8.43 10.65
N ARG A 23 7.31 7.51 11.58
CA ARG A 23 7.27 7.77 13.02
C ARG A 23 8.49 7.18 13.70
N PHE A 24 9.00 7.85 14.71
CA PHE A 24 10.04 7.28 15.56
C PHE A 24 9.45 6.23 16.52
N ALA A 25 8.28 6.52 17.07
CA ALA A 25 7.58 5.65 18.00
C ALA A 25 6.99 4.43 17.27
N SER A 26 7.71 3.32 17.33
CA SER A 26 7.23 1.98 16.96
C SER A 26 7.34 1.08 18.18
N THR A 27 6.24 0.44 18.57
CA THR A 27 6.21 -0.41 19.79
C THR A 27 6.99 -1.72 19.62
N ARG A 28 6.98 -2.29 18.43
CA ARG A 28 7.64 -3.58 18.11
C ARG A 28 9.10 -3.42 17.69
N LEU A 29 9.44 -2.34 16.99
CA LEU A 29 10.78 -2.01 16.51
C LEU A 29 11.04 -0.51 16.73
N PRO A 30 11.55 -0.08 17.91
CA PRO A 30 11.84 1.33 18.18
C PRO A 30 12.80 1.91 17.13
N GLY A 31 12.51 3.13 16.65
CA GLY A 31 13.33 3.76 15.61
C GLY A 31 13.29 3.07 14.24
N LYS A 32 12.25 2.26 13.97
CA LYS A 32 12.12 1.42 12.77
C LYS A 32 12.52 2.13 11.47
N ALA A 33 12.10 3.36 11.26
CA ALA A 33 12.40 4.14 10.06
C ALA A 33 13.91 4.36 9.82
N LEU A 34 14.70 4.37 10.87
CA LEU A 34 16.17 4.59 10.84
C LEU A 34 16.99 3.29 10.86
N ILE A 35 16.34 2.13 11.03
CA ILE A 35 17.05 0.85 10.99
C ILE A 35 17.72 0.68 9.63
N GLU A 36 19.01 0.35 9.64
CA GLU A 36 19.77 0.16 8.42
C GLU A 36 19.54 -1.21 7.77
N ILE A 37 19.31 -1.16 6.47
CA ILE A 37 19.25 -2.31 5.59
C ILE A 37 20.35 -2.11 4.54
N ALA A 38 21.39 -2.96 4.56
CA ALA A 38 22.55 -2.87 3.69
C ALA A 38 23.22 -1.47 3.64
N GLY A 39 23.34 -0.82 4.82
CA GLY A 39 23.99 0.49 4.99
C GLY A 39 23.15 1.71 4.62
N LYS A 40 21.83 1.55 4.43
CA LYS A 40 20.88 2.63 4.13
C LYS A 40 19.69 2.55 5.09
N PRO A 41 19.22 3.65 5.70
CA PRO A 41 18.02 3.67 6.53
C PRO A 41 16.80 3.17 5.78
N MET A 42 15.92 2.42 6.45
CA MET A 42 14.72 1.81 5.84
C MET A 42 13.84 2.83 5.12
N VAL A 43 13.59 3.99 5.72
CA VAL A 43 12.78 5.05 5.11
C VAL A 43 13.40 5.57 3.80
N CYS A 44 14.73 5.56 3.68
CA CYS A 44 15.42 5.98 2.46
C CYS A 44 15.30 4.93 1.34
N TRP A 45 15.19 3.63 1.68
CA TRP A 45 14.84 2.60 0.71
C TRP A 45 13.45 2.84 0.12
N VAL A 46 12.46 3.12 0.98
CA VAL A 46 11.10 3.41 0.54
C VAL A 46 11.08 4.66 -0.35
N ALA A 47 11.79 5.72 0.04
CA ALA A 47 11.86 6.95 -0.75
C ALA A 47 12.49 6.72 -2.13
N GLU A 48 13.55 5.93 -2.21
CA GLU A 48 14.19 5.56 -3.48
C GLU A 48 13.26 4.75 -4.38
N ARG A 49 12.55 3.75 -3.84
CA ARG A 49 11.57 2.97 -4.58
C ARG A 49 10.42 3.83 -5.10
N ALA A 50 9.90 4.74 -4.27
CA ALA A 50 8.84 5.65 -4.69
C ALA A 50 9.30 6.63 -5.78
N LEU A 51 10.56 7.12 -5.72
CA LEU A 51 11.16 7.98 -6.75
C LEU A 51 11.42 7.24 -8.07
N ALA A 52 11.63 5.92 -8.01
CA ALA A 52 11.83 5.10 -9.20
C ALA A 52 10.54 4.91 -10.02
N ALA A 53 9.36 5.12 -9.43
CA ALA A 53 8.09 5.09 -10.14
C ALA A 53 8.00 6.28 -11.11
N HIS A 54 7.90 6.01 -12.42
CA HIS A 54 8.04 7.02 -13.45
C HIS A 54 6.90 8.05 -13.51
N ASN A 55 5.72 7.71 -13.00
CA ASN A 55 4.54 8.58 -12.95
C ASN A 55 4.38 9.31 -11.59
N VAL A 56 5.32 9.15 -10.66
CA VAL A 56 5.41 9.95 -9.43
C VAL A 56 6.32 11.14 -9.68
N GLY A 57 5.81 12.36 -9.50
CA GLY A 57 6.56 13.59 -9.77
C GLY A 57 7.41 14.05 -8.59
N ARG A 58 7.01 13.72 -7.36
CA ARG A 58 7.65 14.19 -6.12
C ARG A 58 7.44 13.18 -5.01
N VAL A 59 8.46 13.01 -4.16
CA VAL A 59 8.39 12.13 -2.98
C VAL A 59 8.76 12.93 -1.74
N ILE A 60 7.94 12.89 -0.72
CA ILE A 60 8.10 13.63 0.54
C ILE A 60 8.02 12.65 1.72
N VAL A 61 9.04 12.63 2.56
CA VAL A 61 8.96 11.94 3.85
C VAL A 61 8.32 12.88 4.87
N ALA A 62 7.29 12.41 5.56
CA ALA A 62 6.56 13.16 6.58
C ALA A 62 6.84 12.57 7.98
N THR A 63 7.46 13.35 8.86
CA THR A 63 7.87 12.87 10.18
C THR A 63 7.63 13.90 11.29
N ASP A 64 7.43 13.44 12.52
CA ASP A 64 7.40 14.25 13.73
C ASP A 64 8.75 14.27 14.47
N ASN A 65 9.75 13.55 13.97
CA ASN A 65 11.01 13.30 14.66
C ASN A 65 12.19 14.03 13.98
N GLN A 66 12.96 14.79 14.77
CA GLN A 66 14.09 15.56 14.27
C GLN A 66 15.25 14.69 13.76
N GLU A 67 15.46 13.51 14.33
CA GLU A 67 16.52 12.59 13.91
C GLU A 67 16.20 12.00 12.53
N ILE A 68 14.95 11.53 12.34
CA ILE A 68 14.48 11.07 11.02
C ILE A 68 14.59 12.19 9.99
N PHE A 69 14.17 13.42 10.36
CA PHE A 69 14.29 14.59 9.50
C PHE A 69 15.73 14.84 9.06
N ALA A 70 16.68 14.86 10.01
CA ALA A 70 18.08 15.11 9.73
C ALA A 70 18.70 14.02 8.82
N VAL A 71 18.43 12.75 9.11
CA VAL A 71 18.92 11.60 8.33
C VAL A 71 18.39 11.62 6.90
N VAL A 72 17.09 11.77 6.72
CA VAL A 72 16.44 11.79 5.40
C VAL A 72 16.95 12.98 4.57
N ARG A 73 17.06 14.16 5.18
CA ARG A 73 17.60 15.36 4.53
C ARG A 73 19.05 15.20 4.12
N SER A 74 19.88 14.63 4.99
CA SER A 74 21.31 14.39 4.69
C SER A 74 21.52 13.35 3.58
N ALA A 75 20.56 12.42 3.43
CA ALA A 75 20.52 11.46 2.33
C ALA A 75 20.02 12.05 1.00
N GLY A 76 19.64 13.34 0.97
CA GLY A 76 19.23 14.06 -0.23
C GLY A 76 17.75 13.92 -0.59
N TYR A 77 16.92 13.36 0.28
CA TYR A 77 15.47 13.24 0.07
C TYR A 77 14.72 14.43 0.66
N GLU A 78 13.58 14.73 0.06
CA GLU A 78 12.69 15.76 0.60
C GLU A 78 11.98 15.25 1.85
N VAL A 79 11.98 16.08 2.90
CA VAL A 79 11.39 15.74 4.19
C VAL A 79 10.71 16.96 4.81
N VAL A 80 9.57 16.75 5.45
CA VAL A 80 8.83 17.78 6.16
C VAL A 80 8.54 17.35 7.59
N LEU A 81 8.61 18.32 8.52
CA LEU A 81 8.13 18.12 9.87
C LEU A 81 6.62 18.32 9.91
N THR A 82 5.96 17.37 10.57
CA THR A 82 4.53 17.37 10.84
C THR A 82 4.28 17.38 12.34
N ARG A 83 3.05 17.64 12.76
CA ARG A 83 2.65 17.53 14.17
C ARG A 83 2.89 16.12 14.70
N ASP A 84 3.10 16.01 15.99
CA ASP A 84 3.33 14.76 16.72
C ASP A 84 2.04 14.08 17.22
N ASP A 85 0.92 14.84 17.24
CA ASP A 85 -0.37 14.41 17.75
C ASP A 85 -1.26 13.65 16.75
N HIS A 86 -0.74 13.31 15.56
CA HIS A 86 -1.50 12.55 14.57
C HIS A 86 -1.83 11.13 15.06
N ALA A 87 -3.11 10.77 15.00
CA ALA A 87 -3.58 9.45 15.40
C ALA A 87 -3.07 8.34 14.44
N SER A 88 -2.96 8.65 13.14
CA SER A 88 -2.57 7.70 12.11
C SER A 88 -1.51 8.23 11.14
N GLY A 89 -0.96 7.31 10.30
CA GLY A 89 -0.11 7.69 9.16
C GLY A 89 -0.90 8.50 8.13
N THR A 90 -2.15 8.16 7.93
CA THR A 90 -3.05 8.83 6.97
C THR A 90 -3.33 10.29 7.39
N ASP A 91 -3.52 10.56 8.69
CA ASP A 91 -3.65 11.94 9.20
C ASP A 91 -2.39 12.77 8.93
N ARG A 92 -1.21 12.17 9.12
CA ARG A 92 0.08 12.81 8.85
C ARG A 92 0.22 13.16 7.36
N ILE A 93 -0.15 12.24 6.48
CA ILE A 93 -0.13 12.45 5.03
C ILE A 93 -1.10 13.56 4.63
N ALA A 94 -2.29 13.59 5.24
CA ALA A 94 -3.28 14.63 4.97
C ALA A 94 -2.79 16.03 5.38
N GLU A 95 -2.01 16.17 6.47
CA GLU A 95 -1.37 17.45 6.81
C GLU A 95 -0.46 17.96 5.70
N VAL A 96 0.34 17.05 5.11
CA VAL A 96 1.23 17.38 3.98
C VAL A 96 0.39 17.71 2.74
N ALA A 97 -0.57 16.85 2.40
CA ALA A 97 -1.44 17.02 1.25
C ALA A 97 -2.24 18.34 1.28
N ALA A 98 -2.62 18.82 2.47
CA ALA A 98 -3.32 20.10 2.63
C ALA A 98 -2.49 21.30 2.15
N LYS A 99 -1.14 21.20 2.23
CA LYS A 99 -0.18 22.22 1.81
C LYS A 99 0.19 22.12 0.32
N LEU A 100 -0.24 21.05 -0.37
CA LEU A 100 0.09 20.74 -1.76
C LEU A 100 -1.09 21.08 -2.69
N ALA A 101 -1.34 22.37 -2.89
CA ALA A 101 -2.53 22.83 -3.65
C ALA A 101 -2.56 22.33 -5.12
N GLY A 102 -1.40 22.08 -5.74
CA GLY A 102 -1.28 21.60 -7.12
C GLY A 102 -1.29 20.07 -7.26
N ALA A 103 -1.30 19.31 -6.15
CA ALA A 103 -1.35 17.86 -6.24
C ALA A 103 -2.81 17.37 -6.33
N GLU A 104 -3.13 16.58 -7.34
CA GLU A 104 -4.45 15.94 -7.49
C GLU A 104 -4.46 14.52 -6.90
N ILE A 105 -3.31 13.84 -6.98
CA ILE A 105 -3.13 12.45 -6.54
C ILE A 105 -2.08 12.40 -5.44
N ILE A 106 -2.42 11.76 -4.33
CA ILE A 106 -1.52 11.52 -3.20
C ILE A 106 -1.29 10.01 -3.06
N VAL A 107 -0.04 9.60 -3.19
CA VAL A 107 0.36 8.20 -2.98
C VAL A 107 0.87 8.05 -1.56
N ASN A 108 0.20 7.22 -0.76
CA ASN A 108 0.65 6.80 0.56
C ASN A 108 1.50 5.54 0.43
N VAL A 109 2.79 5.66 0.56
CA VAL A 109 3.72 4.53 0.63
C VAL A 109 4.15 4.37 2.08
N GLN A 110 3.90 3.19 2.67
CA GLN A 110 4.23 2.96 4.07
C GLN A 110 5.75 2.98 4.29
N GLY A 111 6.20 3.71 5.32
CA GLY A 111 7.63 3.87 5.62
C GLY A 111 8.35 2.58 6.06
N ASP A 112 7.63 1.49 6.19
CA ASP A 112 8.11 0.15 6.55
C ASP A 112 8.03 -0.87 5.40
N GLU A 113 7.80 -0.42 4.17
CA GLU A 113 7.74 -1.25 2.96
C GLU A 113 8.99 -1.03 2.06
N PRO A 114 10.21 -1.37 2.52
CA PRO A 114 11.46 -1.05 1.80
C PRO A 114 11.62 -1.78 0.47
N LEU A 115 10.83 -2.82 0.23
CA LEU A 115 10.82 -3.62 -1.00
C LEU A 115 9.58 -3.36 -1.88
N ILE A 116 8.83 -2.29 -1.62
CA ILE A 116 7.69 -1.93 -2.48
C ILE A 116 8.16 -1.79 -3.94
N SER A 117 7.46 -2.43 -4.88
CA SER A 117 7.81 -2.34 -6.29
C SER A 117 7.42 -0.99 -6.89
N PRO A 118 8.36 -0.32 -7.57
CA PRO A 118 8.04 0.88 -8.35
C PRO A 118 6.93 0.64 -9.37
N GLU A 119 6.91 -0.52 -10.05
CA GLU A 119 5.89 -0.86 -11.04
C GLU A 119 4.51 -1.06 -10.39
N THR A 120 4.46 -1.55 -9.14
CA THR A 120 3.18 -1.61 -8.39
C THR A 120 2.66 -0.21 -8.08
N ILE A 121 3.55 0.71 -7.69
CA ILE A 121 3.18 2.12 -7.48
C ILE A 121 2.66 2.73 -8.78
N GLU A 122 3.37 2.53 -9.88
CA GLU A 122 3.00 3.02 -11.21
C GLU A 122 1.60 2.54 -11.62
N ARG A 123 1.35 1.25 -11.53
CA ARG A 123 0.04 0.69 -11.87
C ARG A 123 -1.09 1.22 -10.99
N ALA A 124 -0.82 1.44 -9.70
CA ALA A 124 -1.82 2.01 -8.80
C ALA A 124 -2.13 3.48 -9.14
N VAL A 125 -1.12 4.25 -9.51
CA VAL A 125 -1.29 5.64 -9.98
C VAL A 125 -2.02 5.68 -11.31
N ASP A 126 -1.64 4.83 -12.27
CA ASP A 126 -2.32 4.76 -13.57
C ASP A 126 -3.78 4.39 -13.42
N ALA A 127 -4.11 3.42 -12.54
CA ALA A 127 -5.49 3.08 -12.22
C ALA A 127 -6.27 4.27 -11.62
N MET A 128 -5.64 5.12 -10.79
CA MET A 128 -6.27 6.34 -10.27
C MET A 128 -6.48 7.37 -11.38
N ILE A 129 -5.54 7.52 -12.30
CA ILE A 129 -5.67 8.42 -13.46
C ILE A 129 -6.83 7.99 -14.35
N GLU A 130 -6.98 6.68 -14.61
CA GLU A 130 -8.10 6.12 -15.34
C GLU A 130 -9.44 6.39 -14.63
N GLU A 131 -9.51 6.21 -13.32
CA GLU A 131 -10.70 6.49 -12.52
C GLU A 131 -11.10 7.99 -12.58
N LEU A 132 -10.11 8.90 -12.55
CA LEU A 132 -10.34 10.33 -12.70
C LEU A 132 -10.86 10.69 -14.11
N ALA A 133 -10.33 10.06 -15.16
CA ALA A 133 -10.74 10.28 -16.53
C ALA A 133 -12.17 9.78 -16.78
N CYS A 134 -12.55 8.63 -16.18
CA CYS A 134 -13.90 8.05 -16.29
C CYS A 134 -14.95 8.76 -15.40
N ALA A 135 -14.52 9.56 -14.42
CA ALA A 135 -15.42 10.30 -13.53
C ALA A 135 -16.17 11.40 -14.30
N GLY A 136 -17.28 11.06 -14.90
CA GLY A 136 -18.12 11.96 -15.71
C GLY A 136 -18.73 11.30 -16.93
N GLU A 137 -18.24 10.15 -17.36
CA GLU A 137 -18.73 9.47 -18.58
C GLU A 137 -19.69 8.32 -18.29
N SER A 138 -19.66 7.68 -17.11
CA SER A 138 -20.28 6.36 -16.94
C SER A 138 -21.64 6.31 -16.22
N LEU A 139 -22.01 7.23 -15.36
CA LEU A 139 -23.35 7.36 -14.75
C LEU A 139 -23.49 8.77 -14.16
N PRO A 140 -24.70 9.36 -14.08
CA PRO A 140 -24.92 10.73 -13.62
C PRO A 140 -24.47 11.06 -12.18
N ASN A 141 -23.97 10.09 -11.43
CA ASN A 141 -23.48 10.26 -10.04
C ASN A 141 -22.23 9.45 -9.70
N SER A 142 -21.59 8.77 -10.66
CA SER A 142 -20.35 8.04 -10.40
C SER A 142 -19.15 9.00 -10.41
N LYS A 143 -18.52 9.18 -9.26
CA LYS A 143 -17.30 9.99 -9.11
C LYS A 143 -16.01 9.20 -9.39
N GLY A 144 -16.12 7.95 -9.86
CA GLY A 144 -15.00 7.02 -9.92
C GLY A 144 -14.48 6.62 -8.53
N ALA A 145 -13.48 5.75 -8.47
CA ALA A 145 -12.86 5.39 -7.21
C ALA A 145 -12.17 6.60 -6.57
N GLY A 146 -12.39 6.80 -5.28
CA GLY A 146 -11.68 7.82 -4.50
C GLY A 146 -10.34 7.33 -3.98
N ILE A 147 -10.14 6.01 -3.97
CA ILE A 147 -8.94 5.35 -3.44
C ILE A 147 -8.58 4.19 -4.38
N VAL A 148 -7.30 4.02 -4.66
CA VAL A 148 -6.74 2.80 -5.26
C VAL A 148 -5.81 2.15 -4.25
N THR A 149 -5.85 0.82 -4.16
CA THR A 149 -4.94 0.01 -3.34
C THR A 149 -4.42 -1.18 -4.11
N ALA A 150 -3.55 -1.99 -3.49
CA ALA A 150 -3.01 -3.18 -4.12
C ALA A 150 -3.31 -4.45 -3.32
N TRP A 151 -3.26 -5.59 -3.99
CA TRP A 151 -3.37 -6.91 -3.38
C TRP A 151 -2.37 -7.89 -4.01
N GLU A 152 -2.07 -8.94 -3.29
CA GLU A 152 -1.20 -10.05 -3.69
C GLU A 152 -1.95 -11.37 -3.54
N PRO A 153 -1.68 -12.39 -4.40
CA PRO A 153 -2.21 -13.73 -4.19
C PRO A 153 -1.66 -14.31 -2.88
N ILE A 154 -2.45 -15.16 -2.22
CA ILE A 154 -1.99 -15.97 -1.08
C ILE A 154 -1.76 -17.38 -1.57
N ASP A 155 -0.59 -17.93 -1.30
CA ASP A 155 -0.15 -19.26 -1.74
C ASP A 155 0.02 -20.25 -0.58
N SER A 156 -0.15 -19.80 0.67
CA SER A 156 -0.01 -20.66 1.85
C SER A 156 -1.26 -20.67 2.73
N VAL A 157 -1.58 -21.85 3.28
CA VAL A 157 -2.66 -22.01 4.27
C VAL A 157 -2.39 -21.19 5.52
N ALA A 158 -1.13 -21.11 5.95
CA ALA A 158 -0.72 -20.34 7.12
C ALA A 158 -1.05 -18.85 6.95
N ASP A 159 -0.81 -18.28 5.78
CA ASP A 159 -1.08 -16.87 5.48
C ASP A 159 -2.59 -16.57 5.41
N VAL A 160 -3.40 -17.49 4.88
CA VAL A 160 -4.87 -17.33 4.92
C VAL A 160 -5.35 -17.24 6.36
N LEU A 161 -4.82 -18.08 7.25
CA LEU A 161 -5.22 -18.16 8.66
C LEU A 161 -4.59 -17.07 9.55
N ASN A 162 -3.53 -16.41 9.07
CA ASN A 162 -2.81 -15.39 9.83
C ASN A 162 -3.63 -14.08 9.93
N PRO A 163 -4.10 -13.66 11.13
CA PRO A 163 -4.86 -12.43 11.28
C PRO A 163 -4.01 -11.14 11.14
N ALA A 164 -2.68 -11.25 11.14
CA ALA A 164 -1.80 -10.12 10.86
C ALA A 164 -1.83 -9.75 9.37
N LEU A 165 -2.09 -10.71 8.47
CA LEU A 165 -2.27 -10.49 7.06
C LEU A 165 -3.73 -10.16 6.75
N VAL A 166 -3.98 -8.95 6.28
CA VAL A 166 -5.34 -8.51 5.93
C VAL A 166 -5.75 -9.14 4.60
N LYS A 167 -6.92 -9.78 4.56
CA LYS A 167 -7.54 -10.29 3.34
C LYS A 167 -8.41 -9.22 2.70
N ILE A 168 -8.45 -9.22 1.38
CA ILE A 168 -9.32 -8.35 0.59
C ILE A 168 -10.21 -9.17 -0.32
N VAL A 169 -11.48 -8.83 -0.38
CA VAL A 169 -12.43 -9.37 -1.37
C VAL A 169 -12.72 -8.28 -2.39
N VAL A 170 -12.57 -8.62 -3.66
CA VAL A 170 -12.82 -7.73 -4.79
C VAL A 170 -13.88 -8.33 -5.71
N ASP A 171 -14.67 -7.48 -6.36
CA ASP A 171 -15.59 -7.89 -7.41
C ASP A 171 -14.87 -8.11 -8.76
N GLU A 172 -15.62 -8.48 -9.80
CA GLU A 172 -15.11 -8.71 -11.15
C GLU A 172 -14.54 -7.45 -11.80
N SER A 173 -14.99 -6.26 -11.37
CA SER A 173 -14.47 -4.98 -11.84
C SER A 173 -13.19 -4.52 -11.09
N GLY A 174 -12.77 -5.28 -10.08
CA GLY A 174 -11.63 -4.93 -9.22
C GLY A 174 -11.98 -3.92 -8.13
N ARG A 175 -13.27 -3.72 -7.79
CA ARG A 175 -13.68 -2.90 -6.64
C ARG A 175 -13.58 -3.72 -5.35
N ALA A 176 -13.01 -3.14 -4.30
CA ALA A 176 -12.97 -3.77 -2.99
C ALA A 176 -14.39 -3.82 -2.39
N ILE A 177 -14.83 -5.03 -2.06
CA ILE A 177 -16.09 -5.29 -1.37
C ILE A 177 -15.88 -5.23 0.15
N TYR A 178 -14.78 -5.84 0.63
CA TYR A 178 -14.49 -5.90 2.06
C TYR A 178 -13.01 -6.19 2.33
N PHE A 179 -12.56 -5.75 3.52
CA PHE A 179 -11.25 -6.09 4.08
C PHE A 179 -11.46 -6.76 5.44
N SER A 180 -10.74 -7.85 5.72
CA SER A 180 -10.86 -8.56 6.98
C SER A 180 -9.56 -9.22 7.42
N ARG A 181 -9.39 -9.33 8.74
CA ARG A 181 -8.35 -10.18 9.34
C ARG A 181 -8.75 -11.66 9.34
N SER A 182 -10.04 -11.94 9.23
CA SER A 182 -10.55 -13.30 9.08
C SER A 182 -10.27 -13.88 7.70
N PRO A 183 -10.23 -15.21 7.54
CA PRO A 183 -10.21 -15.85 6.24
C PRO A 183 -11.49 -15.54 5.44
N VAL A 184 -11.38 -14.72 4.42
CA VAL A 184 -12.45 -14.37 3.48
C VAL A 184 -11.93 -14.45 2.04
N PRO A 185 -12.74 -14.97 1.06
CA PRO A 185 -14.09 -15.51 1.19
C PRO A 185 -14.13 -16.86 1.93
N TYR A 186 -15.30 -17.27 2.44
CA TYR A 186 -15.45 -18.54 3.12
C TYR A 186 -15.79 -19.66 2.13
N PRO A 187 -14.94 -20.70 1.93
CA PRO A 187 -15.16 -21.79 0.97
C PRO A 187 -16.13 -22.83 1.55
N ARG A 188 -17.41 -22.48 1.62
CA ARG A 188 -18.44 -23.21 2.35
C ARG A 188 -18.47 -24.72 2.06
N ASP A 189 -18.52 -25.11 0.79
CA ASP A 189 -18.73 -26.51 0.42
C ASP A 189 -17.51 -27.39 0.74
N ALA A 190 -16.30 -26.85 0.54
CA ALA A 190 -15.07 -27.51 0.93
C ALA A 190 -14.97 -27.66 2.46
N VAL A 191 -15.38 -26.63 3.24
CA VAL A 191 -15.39 -26.73 4.70
C VAL A 191 -16.42 -27.73 5.19
N VAL A 192 -17.59 -27.83 4.57
CA VAL A 192 -18.58 -28.89 4.88
C VAL A 192 -18.01 -30.28 4.62
N SER A 193 -17.22 -30.45 3.55
CA SER A 193 -16.62 -31.73 3.20
C SER A 193 -15.45 -32.12 4.11
N HIS A 194 -14.64 -31.16 4.55
CA HIS A 194 -13.39 -31.40 5.27
C HIS A 194 -13.42 -30.99 6.76
N GLY A 195 -14.53 -30.41 7.24
CA GLY A 195 -14.76 -30.09 8.64
C GLY A 195 -14.24 -28.72 9.09
N THR A 196 -13.07 -28.26 8.62
CA THR A 196 -12.48 -26.96 8.95
C THR A 196 -11.94 -26.26 7.71
N ILE A 197 -11.81 -24.93 7.78
CA ILE A 197 -11.21 -24.16 6.69
C ILE A 197 -9.74 -24.57 6.44
N GLU A 198 -8.99 -24.87 7.50
CA GLU A 198 -7.62 -25.34 7.38
C GLU A 198 -7.54 -26.68 6.64
N ALA A 199 -8.40 -27.64 7.02
CA ALA A 199 -8.46 -28.94 6.36
C ALA A 199 -8.92 -28.80 4.90
N ALA A 200 -9.90 -27.95 4.62
CA ALA A 200 -10.35 -27.67 3.26
C ALA A 200 -9.21 -27.13 2.39
N LEU A 201 -8.48 -26.12 2.85
CA LEU A 201 -7.36 -25.54 2.11
C LEU A 201 -6.18 -26.51 1.91
N ARG A 202 -5.91 -27.40 2.87
CA ARG A 202 -4.88 -28.44 2.75
C ARG A 202 -5.25 -29.54 1.75
N ASN A 203 -6.54 -29.94 1.73
CA ASN A 203 -7.02 -30.99 0.83
C ASN A 203 -7.35 -30.47 -0.57
N GLU A 204 -7.71 -29.20 -0.70
CA GLU A 204 -8.02 -28.54 -1.97
C GLU A 204 -7.15 -27.26 -2.16
N PRO A 205 -5.84 -27.40 -2.47
CA PRO A 205 -4.93 -26.24 -2.57
C PRO A 205 -5.33 -25.22 -3.63
N ALA A 206 -6.13 -25.62 -4.64
CA ALA A 206 -6.65 -24.72 -5.65
C ALA A 206 -7.52 -23.59 -5.07
N LEU A 207 -8.10 -23.80 -3.89
CA LEU A 207 -8.89 -22.78 -3.18
C LEU A 207 -8.03 -21.58 -2.73
N LEU A 208 -6.72 -21.75 -2.53
CA LEU A 208 -5.83 -20.65 -2.16
C LEU A 208 -5.90 -19.49 -3.15
N ARG A 209 -6.13 -19.77 -4.43
CA ARG A 209 -6.27 -18.76 -5.49
C ARG A 209 -7.46 -17.81 -5.31
N GLN A 210 -8.39 -18.15 -4.41
CA GLN A 210 -9.53 -17.28 -4.07
C GLN A 210 -9.18 -16.24 -3.01
N PHE A 211 -8.06 -16.40 -2.32
CA PHE A 211 -7.64 -15.49 -1.26
C PHE A 211 -6.61 -14.48 -1.78
N ARG A 212 -6.79 -13.25 -1.35
CA ARG A 212 -5.90 -12.13 -1.70
C ARG A 212 -5.46 -11.43 -0.42
N LYS A 213 -4.15 -11.17 -0.31
CA LYS A 213 -3.57 -10.37 0.76
C LYS A 213 -3.58 -8.90 0.32
N HIS A 214 -4.10 -8.03 1.15
CA HIS A 214 -4.04 -6.60 0.94
C HIS A 214 -2.61 -6.09 1.17
N THR A 215 -2.11 -5.24 0.27
CA THR A 215 -0.82 -4.54 0.37
C THR A 215 -1.05 -3.11 0.82
N GLY A 216 -0.26 -2.61 1.77
CA GLY A 216 -0.42 -1.30 2.42
C GLY A 216 -0.11 -0.07 1.53
N LEU A 217 -0.24 -0.20 0.22
CA LEU A 217 -0.14 0.90 -0.74
C LEU A 217 -1.52 1.52 -0.96
N TYR A 218 -1.60 2.85 -0.88
CA TYR A 218 -2.82 3.58 -1.20
C TYR A 218 -2.54 4.78 -2.09
N VAL A 219 -3.34 4.93 -3.12
CA VAL A 219 -3.37 6.12 -3.97
C VAL A 219 -4.71 6.79 -3.76
N TYR A 220 -4.69 8.01 -3.29
CA TYR A 220 -5.88 8.80 -2.98
C TYR A 220 -6.09 9.90 -4.00
N ARG A 221 -7.33 10.15 -4.35
CA ARG A 221 -7.70 11.50 -4.75
C ARG A 221 -7.48 12.41 -3.56
N ARG A 222 -6.81 13.54 -3.79
CA ARG A 222 -6.46 14.47 -2.70
C ARG A 222 -7.68 14.98 -1.92
N ASP A 223 -8.79 15.30 -2.60
CA ASP A 223 -10.03 15.74 -1.95
C ASP A 223 -10.61 14.67 -1.03
N VAL A 224 -10.60 13.40 -1.46
CA VAL A 224 -11.05 12.24 -0.68
C VAL A 224 -10.17 12.03 0.54
N LEU A 225 -8.83 12.13 0.42
CA LEU A 225 -7.91 12.03 1.55
C LEU A 225 -8.20 13.10 2.61
N LEU A 226 -8.37 14.35 2.19
CA LEU A 226 -8.63 15.47 3.11
C LEU A 226 -10.00 15.36 3.78
N GLU A 227 -10.98 14.76 3.12
CA GLU A 227 -12.29 14.48 3.70
C GLU A 227 -12.24 13.30 4.65
N PHE A 228 -11.58 12.20 4.25
CA PHE A 228 -11.42 10.97 5.01
C PHE A 228 -10.90 11.22 6.43
N THR A 229 -9.88 12.05 6.58
CA THR A 229 -9.28 12.35 7.89
C THR A 229 -10.14 13.22 8.80
N ARG A 230 -11.24 13.82 8.28
CA ARG A 230 -12.23 14.55 9.09
C ARG A 230 -13.32 13.63 9.65
N TRP A 231 -13.47 12.42 9.10
CA TRP A 231 -14.46 11.48 9.60
C TRP A 231 -13.99 10.80 10.88
N PRO A 232 -14.88 10.64 11.87
CA PRO A 232 -14.56 9.82 13.03
C PRO A 232 -14.38 8.35 12.62
N PRO A 233 -13.56 7.59 13.35
CA PRO A 233 -13.41 6.15 13.13
C PRO A 233 -14.75 5.43 13.09
N SER A 234 -14.93 4.58 12.09
CA SER A 234 -16.17 3.86 11.85
C SER A 234 -16.31 2.61 12.76
N LYS A 235 -17.48 1.96 12.71
CA LYS A 235 -17.72 0.78 13.55
C LYS A 235 -16.87 -0.41 13.10
N LEU A 236 -16.85 -0.70 11.80
CA LEU A 236 -16.08 -1.83 11.25
C LEU A 236 -14.57 -1.58 11.37
N GLU A 237 -14.12 -0.35 11.14
CA GLU A 237 -12.73 0.05 11.37
C GLU A 237 -12.27 -0.29 12.79
N ARG A 238 -13.07 0.04 13.81
CA ARG A 238 -12.73 -0.26 15.22
C ARG A 238 -12.71 -1.75 15.52
N ILE A 239 -13.59 -2.54 14.91
CA ILE A 239 -13.69 -3.98 15.14
C ILE A 239 -12.52 -4.71 14.48
N GLU A 240 -12.24 -4.41 13.22
CA GLU A 240 -11.17 -5.07 12.45
C GLU A 240 -9.79 -4.42 12.69
N GLY A 241 -9.74 -3.17 13.19
CA GLY A 241 -8.52 -2.38 13.26
C GLY A 241 -7.98 -2.05 11.87
N LEU A 242 -8.88 -1.71 10.93
CA LEU A 242 -8.59 -1.48 9.51
C LEU A 242 -9.18 -0.14 9.07
N GLU A 243 -8.33 0.86 8.87
CA GLU A 243 -8.70 2.25 8.58
C GLU A 243 -9.51 2.40 7.29
N GLN A 244 -9.20 1.62 6.26
CA GLN A 244 -9.87 1.65 4.96
C GLN A 244 -11.35 1.25 5.01
N LEU A 245 -11.80 0.54 6.05
CA LEU A 245 -13.22 0.23 6.25
C LEU A 245 -14.04 1.49 6.51
N ARG A 246 -13.45 2.56 7.08
CA ARG A 246 -14.10 3.86 7.22
C ARG A 246 -14.53 4.42 5.87
N ALA A 247 -13.68 4.28 4.85
CA ALA A 247 -13.98 4.73 3.49
C ALA A 247 -15.16 3.93 2.90
N LEU A 248 -15.13 2.59 2.99
CA LEU A 248 -16.21 1.73 2.51
C LEU A 248 -17.55 2.03 3.19
N GLU A 249 -17.56 2.19 4.53
CA GLU A 249 -18.79 2.53 5.28
C GLU A 249 -19.34 3.92 4.92
N ARG A 250 -18.54 4.79 4.32
CA ARG A 250 -18.93 6.11 3.81
C ARG A 250 -19.27 6.13 2.32
N GLY A 251 -19.24 4.95 1.69
CA GLY A 251 -19.58 4.82 0.26
C GLY A 251 -18.48 5.29 -0.69
N VAL A 252 -17.24 5.42 -0.20
CA VAL A 252 -16.09 5.67 -1.08
C VAL A 252 -15.72 4.37 -1.77
N GLU A 253 -15.72 4.37 -3.08
CA GLU A 253 -15.26 3.24 -3.88
C GLU A 253 -13.74 3.13 -3.78
N ILE A 254 -13.26 1.89 -3.54
CA ILE A 254 -11.85 1.54 -3.50
C ILE A 254 -11.57 0.57 -4.65
N LYS A 255 -10.76 0.99 -5.62
CA LYS A 255 -10.25 0.12 -6.68
C LYS A 255 -9.05 -0.65 -6.14
N ALA A 256 -8.94 -1.94 -6.44
CA ALA A 256 -7.81 -2.76 -6.02
C ALA A 256 -7.14 -3.40 -7.23
N ILE A 257 -5.84 -3.19 -7.36
CA ILE A 257 -5.00 -3.77 -8.43
C ILE A 257 -4.15 -4.91 -7.89
N GLU A 258 -3.75 -5.84 -8.73
CA GLU A 258 -2.76 -6.85 -8.38
C GLU A 258 -1.36 -6.26 -8.39
N ALA A 259 -0.60 -6.47 -7.31
CA ALA A 259 0.80 -6.05 -7.21
C ALA A 259 1.66 -6.84 -8.21
N THR A 260 2.68 -6.19 -8.77
CA THR A 260 3.58 -6.84 -9.74
C THR A 260 4.54 -7.82 -9.10
N THR A 261 4.92 -7.53 -7.87
CA THR A 261 5.76 -8.39 -7.02
C THR A 261 5.28 -8.34 -5.58
N PRO A 262 5.43 -9.42 -4.81
CA PRO A 262 5.13 -9.41 -3.39
C PRO A 262 5.96 -8.38 -2.65
N SER A 263 5.33 -7.66 -1.72
CA SER A 263 5.99 -6.76 -0.80
C SER A 263 6.07 -7.37 0.60
N THR A 264 7.12 -7.04 1.33
CA THR A 264 7.33 -7.47 2.71
C THR A 264 7.48 -6.23 3.59
N GLY A 265 6.44 -5.94 4.35
CA GLY A 265 6.50 -4.93 5.41
C GLY A 265 7.36 -5.41 6.56
N VAL A 266 8.11 -4.50 7.18
CA VAL A 266 8.98 -4.82 8.31
C VAL A 266 8.28 -4.43 9.61
N ASP A 267 7.71 -5.37 10.30
CA ASP A 267 7.04 -5.17 11.58
C ASP A 267 7.75 -5.81 12.77
N THR A 268 8.53 -6.84 12.49
CA THR A 268 9.28 -7.64 13.47
C THR A 268 10.77 -7.74 13.09
N TYR A 269 11.60 -8.20 14.02
CA TYR A 269 13.01 -8.51 13.70
C TYR A 269 13.14 -9.63 12.66
N GLU A 270 12.20 -10.58 12.63
CA GLU A 270 12.18 -11.64 11.64
C GLU A 270 11.91 -11.09 10.23
N ASP A 271 10.95 -10.16 10.09
CA ASP A 271 10.71 -9.46 8.83
C ASP A 271 11.95 -8.68 8.39
N LEU A 272 12.61 -7.99 9.33
CA LEU A 272 13.82 -7.23 9.04
C LEU A 272 14.94 -8.12 8.48
N GLU A 273 15.18 -9.28 9.10
CA GLU A 273 16.20 -10.22 8.63
C GLU A 273 15.83 -10.85 7.27
N LYS A 274 14.54 -11.09 7.04
CA LYS A 274 14.04 -11.52 5.72
C LYS A 274 14.33 -10.46 4.66
N VAL A 275 13.99 -9.20 4.94
CA VAL A 275 14.23 -8.09 4.00
C VAL A 275 15.71 -7.85 3.77
N ARG A 276 16.57 -7.94 4.81
CA ARG A 276 18.02 -7.83 4.65
C ARG A 276 18.58 -8.86 3.68
N ARG A 277 18.12 -10.11 3.76
CA ARG A 277 18.51 -11.17 2.81
C ARG A 277 18.08 -10.85 1.39
N LEU A 278 16.83 -10.46 1.20
CA LEU A 278 16.29 -10.13 -0.12
C LEU A 278 17.04 -8.96 -0.78
N VAL A 279 17.33 -7.89 -0.01
CA VAL A 279 18.12 -6.75 -0.52
C VAL A 279 19.55 -7.17 -0.89
N GLN A 280 20.15 -8.07 -0.12
CA GLN A 280 21.49 -8.57 -0.43
C GLN A 280 21.49 -9.43 -1.71
N GLU A 281 20.48 -10.26 -1.90
CA GLU A 281 20.28 -11.05 -3.12
C GLU A 281 20.08 -10.16 -4.35
N GLU A 282 19.23 -9.12 -4.27
CA GLU A 282 19.06 -8.13 -5.35
C GLU A 282 20.40 -7.46 -5.73
N LYS A 283 21.18 -7.03 -4.74
CA LYS A 283 22.50 -6.40 -4.97
C LYS A 283 23.50 -7.36 -5.65
N LEU A 284 23.51 -8.63 -5.23
CA LEU A 284 24.36 -9.64 -5.84
C LEU A 284 23.96 -9.94 -7.28
N GLN A 285 22.67 -10.03 -7.58
CA GLN A 285 22.16 -10.21 -8.93
C GLN A 285 22.52 -9.01 -9.83
N ALA A 286 22.34 -7.78 -9.33
CA ALA A 286 22.70 -6.56 -10.05
C ALA A 286 24.22 -6.44 -10.32
N SER A 287 25.06 -7.01 -9.45
CA SER A 287 26.53 -7.03 -9.63
C SER A 287 27.05 -8.15 -10.55
N GLY A 288 26.15 -8.98 -11.13
CA GLY A 288 26.53 -10.09 -12.03
C GLY A 288 27.12 -11.32 -11.34
N VAL A 289 27.13 -11.37 -10.01
CA VAL A 289 27.61 -12.52 -9.24
C VAL A 289 26.51 -13.58 -9.17
N ARG A 290 26.68 -14.71 -9.88
CA ARG A 290 25.77 -15.86 -9.75
C ARG A 290 25.92 -16.52 -8.39
N VAL A 291 24.93 -16.36 -7.52
CA VAL A 291 24.84 -17.12 -6.28
C VAL A 291 24.43 -18.55 -6.62
N ARG A 292 25.30 -19.52 -6.36
CA ARG A 292 24.90 -20.94 -6.31
C ARG A 292 24.09 -21.12 -5.02
N VAL A 293 22.80 -21.29 -5.12
CA VAL A 293 21.97 -21.76 -4.01
C VAL A 293 22.28 -23.26 -3.86
N GLU A 294 23.01 -23.64 -2.84
CA GLU A 294 23.07 -25.01 -2.38
C GLU A 294 21.75 -25.32 -1.68
N VAL A 295 20.89 -26.08 -2.37
CA VAL A 295 19.68 -26.65 -1.78
C VAL A 295 20.16 -27.85 -0.97
N SER A 296 20.16 -27.74 0.35
CA SER A 296 20.34 -28.84 1.31
C SER A 296 18.99 -29.30 1.85
#